data_a3546a7725f409571d95ec54cf41ca73
#
_entry.id   a3546a7725f409571d95ec54cf41ca73
#
_cell.length_a   1.000
_cell.length_b   1.000
_cell.length_c   1.000
_cell.angle_alpha   90.00
_cell.angle_beta   90.00
_cell.angle_gamma   90.00
#
_symmetry.space_group_name_H-M   'P 1'
#
loop_
_entity.id
_entity.type
_entity.pdbx_description
1 polymer ?
#
loop_
_entity_poly.entity_id
_entity_poly.type
_entity_poly.pdbx_seq_one_letter_code
_entity_poly.pdbx_strand_id
1 'polypeptide(L)'
;MTAVVISGTGLFQAPHVITNAELVEAFNAYADRYNAEHATAIAAGECEPLSPSSVEFIEKASGIKQRFVMDKAGVLDPARMYPKLEPRPDDQMSLMAEIGVDAAQKALAAAGREGHEIDAVICGASNMQRAYPAMAVEIQQGIGAQGYGFDMNVACSTATFAIEQAYNAVRSGTARRVLVVNPEITSAHLEWRDRDCHFIFGDVCTATVVERAEEARSSDCFEILGTKLATQFSNNIRNNFGFMNRCEDTPHDARDKTFRQEGRKVFKEVVPMAAAHIAAHLDAMGFTAPQVRRFWLHQANLGMNQFIIRKLLGQEPDAEVAPLILDRYANTSSAGSIIAFHETRGDMAAGDLGVICSFGAGYSIGSVLLRRV
;
A
#
# COMPACT_ATOMS: atom_id res chain seq x y z
N MET A 1 30.59 6.18 -7.54
CA MET A 1 29.15 6.51 -7.67
C MET A 1 28.65 6.89 -6.28
N THR A 2 27.78 7.88 -6.15
CA THR A 2 27.21 8.30 -4.85
C THR A 2 26.38 7.16 -4.27
N ALA A 3 26.72 6.69 -3.07
CA ALA A 3 25.91 5.75 -2.32
C ALA A 3 24.64 6.47 -1.82
N VAL A 4 23.50 5.78 -1.90
CA VAL A 4 22.19 6.30 -1.51
C VAL A 4 21.59 5.40 -0.46
N VAL A 5 21.02 5.99 0.58
CA VAL A 5 20.45 5.25 1.71
C VAL A 5 18.98 5.62 1.95
N ILE A 6 18.24 4.70 2.52
CA ILE A 6 17.05 4.98 3.31
C ILE A 6 17.55 5.26 4.72
N SER A 7 17.34 6.49 5.22
CA SER A 7 17.85 6.95 6.51
C SER A 7 16.76 7.11 7.58
N GLY A 8 15.50 7.12 7.18
CA GLY A 8 14.39 7.23 8.11
C GLY A 8 13.08 6.77 7.50
N THR A 9 12.19 6.24 8.33
CA THR A 9 10.83 5.88 7.95
C THR A 9 9.84 6.34 9.00
N GLY A 10 8.63 6.67 8.58
CA GLY A 10 7.53 7.07 9.45
C GLY A 10 6.23 6.37 9.07
N LEU A 11 5.36 6.20 10.06
CA LEU A 11 4.08 5.53 9.92
C LEU A 11 2.97 6.35 10.59
N PHE A 12 1.93 6.67 9.84
CA PHE A 12 0.64 7.09 10.36
C PHE A 12 -0.31 5.90 10.32
N GLN A 13 -0.91 5.59 11.44
CA GLN A 13 -1.92 4.56 11.57
C GLN A 13 -3.29 5.22 11.73
N ALA A 14 -4.27 4.85 10.91
CA ALA A 14 -5.62 5.40 11.00
C ALA A 14 -6.25 5.13 12.38
N PRO A 15 -7.12 6.03 12.88
CA PRO A 15 -7.50 6.05 14.30
C PRO A 15 -8.45 4.94 14.75
N HIS A 16 -9.13 4.29 13.82
CA HIS A 16 -10.17 3.31 14.16
C HIS A 16 -9.81 1.91 13.70
N VAL A 17 -10.05 0.93 14.58
CA VAL A 17 -9.90 -0.50 14.25
C VAL A 17 -11.27 -1.09 13.96
N ILE A 18 -11.35 -1.86 12.87
CA ILE A 18 -12.48 -2.76 12.58
C ILE A 18 -11.96 -4.19 12.64
N THR A 19 -12.51 -4.99 13.55
CA THR A 19 -12.26 -6.44 13.63
C THR A 19 -13.08 -7.20 12.58
N ASN A 20 -12.68 -8.44 12.28
CA ASN A 20 -13.50 -9.29 11.42
C ASN A 20 -14.89 -9.57 12.01
N ALA A 21 -15.01 -9.68 13.32
CA ALA A 21 -16.31 -9.92 13.97
C ALA A 21 -17.28 -8.74 13.75
N GLU A 22 -16.82 -7.50 13.96
CA GLU A 22 -17.63 -6.30 13.73
C GLU A 22 -18.01 -6.15 12.26
N LEU A 23 -17.06 -6.41 11.35
CA LEU A 23 -17.32 -6.33 9.90
C LEU A 23 -18.35 -7.37 9.45
N VAL A 24 -18.23 -8.60 9.94
CA VAL A 24 -19.17 -9.70 9.63
C VAL A 24 -20.56 -9.39 10.15
N GLU A 25 -20.70 -8.86 11.37
CA GLU A 25 -21.98 -8.43 11.92
C GLU A 25 -22.66 -7.39 11.03
N ALA A 26 -21.94 -6.32 10.67
CA ALA A 26 -22.46 -5.25 9.81
C ALA A 26 -22.81 -5.75 8.41
N PHE A 27 -21.93 -6.56 7.79
CA PHE A 27 -22.17 -7.13 6.47
C PHE A 27 -23.38 -8.06 6.45
N ASN A 28 -23.53 -8.92 7.43
CA ASN A 28 -24.66 -9.87 7.49
C ASN A 28 -25.98 -9.13 7.70
N ALA A 29 -26.01 -8.09 8.54
CA ALA A 29 -27.19 -7.23 8.69
C ALA A 29 -27.55 -6.52 7.38
N TYR A 30 -26.54 -6.07 6.59
CA TYR A 30 -26.77 -5.55 5.23
C TYR A 30 -27.34 -6.62 4.29
N ALA A 31 -26.76 -7.83 4.28
CA ALA A 31 -27.20 -8.93 3.42
C ALA A 31 -28.64 -9.38 3.74
N ASP A 32 -28.99 -9.48 5.01
CA ASP A 32 -30.35 -9.83 5.45
C ASP A 32 -31.36 -8.77 5.00
N ARG A 33 -31.02 -7.49 5.16
CA ARG A 33 -31.88 -6.39 4.69
C ARG A 33 -32.05 -6.44 3.16
N TYR A 34 -30.95 -6.56 2.40
CA TYR A 34 -30.99 -6.70 0.95
C TYR A 34 -31.90 -7.85 0.51
N ASN A 35 -31.73 -9.02 1.09
CA ASN A 35 -32.50 -10.21 0.76
C ASN A 35 -33.99 -10.04 1.08
N ALA A 36 -34.33 -9.37 2.19
CA ALA A 36 -35.72 -9.05 2.53
C ALA A 36 -36.34 -8.04 1.57
N GLU A 37 -35.63 -6.96 1.23
CA GLU A 37 -36.08 -5.93 0.31
C GLU A 37 -36.26 -6.48 -1.13
N HIS A 38 -35.46 -7.46 -1.53
CA HIS A 38 -35.48 -8.07 -2.88
C HIS A 38 -36.14 -9.44 -2.92
N ALA A 39 -36.87 -9.86 -1.88
CA ALA A 39 -37.43 -11.20 -1.77
C ALA A 39 -38.28 -11.64 -2.99
N THR A 40 -39.07 -10.75 -3.57
CA THR A 40 -39.88 -11.02 -4.75
C THR A 40 -39.01 -11.25 -5.98
N ALA A 41 -38.03 -10.42 -6.23
CA ALA A 41 -37.09 -10.53 -7.37
C ALA A 41 -36.22 -11.80 -7.24
N ILE A 42 -35.78 -12.13 -6.03
CA ILE A 42 -35.03 -13.36 -5.74
C ILE A 42 -35.89 -14.58 -6.02
N ALA A 43 -37.16 -14.60 -5.58
CA ALA A 43 -38.09 -15.70 -5.83
C ALA A 43 -38.42 -15.85 -7.34
N ALA A 44 -38.38 -14.76 -8.10
CA ALA A 44 -38.54 -14.75 -9.54
C ALA A 44 -37.28 -15.14 -10.34
N GLY A 45 -36.10 -15.25 -9.65
CA GLY A 45 -34.81 -15.53 -10.29
C GLY A 45 -34.22 -14.33 -11.04
N GLU A 46 -34.69 -13.12 -10.75
CA GLU A 46 -34.22 -11.87 -11.38
C GLU A 46 -32.93 -11.36 -10.75
N CYS A 47 -32.65 -11.70 -9.48
CA CYS A 47 -31.39 -11.44 -8.81
C CYS A 47 -31.05 -12.57 -7.82
N GLU A 48 -29.76 -12.72 -7.52
CA GLU A 48 -29.27 -13.70 -6.56
C GLU A 48 -29.33 -13.15 -5.12
N PRO A 49 -29.64 -14.00 -4.12
CA PRO A 49 -29.54 -13.60 -2.72
C PRO A 49 -28.09 -13.39 -2.32
N LEU A 50 -27.83 -12.43 -1.45
CA LEU A 50 -26.51 -12.25 -0.85
C LEU A 50 -26.28 -13.36 0.20
N SER A 51 -25.12 -14.00 0.11
CA SER A 51 -24.67 -14.99 1.08
C SER A 51 -24.00 -14.30 2.27
N PRO A 52 -24.19 -14.78 3.49
CA PRO A 52 -23.54 -14.22 4.68
C PRO A 52 -22.02 -14.43 4.64
N SER A 53 -21.30 -13.56 5.31
CA SER A 53 -19.87 -13.68 5.58
C SER A 53 -19.60 -14.34 6.94
N SER A 54 -18.36 -14.76 7.18
CA SER A 54 -17.92 -15.23 8.50
C SER A 54 -16.45 -14.87 8.75
N VAL A 55 -16.06 -14.85 10.02
CA VAL A 55 -14.68 -14.60 10.45
C VAL A 55 -13.74 -15.65 9.84
N GLU A 56 -14.13 -16.92 9.87
CA GLU A 56 -13.37 -18.05 9.34
C GLU A 56 -13.17 -17.94 7.83
N PHE A 57 -14.20 -17.45 7.11
CA PHE A 57 -14.09 -17.20 5.68
C PHE A 57 -13.03 -16.14 5.39
N ILE A 58 -13.06 -15.02 6.09
CA ILE A 58 -12.11 -13.91 5.91
C ILE A 58 -10.69 -14.36 6.21
N GLU A 59 -10.47 -14.98 7.38
CA GLU A 59 -9.15 -15.44 7.79
C GLU A 59 -8.56 -16.50 6.85
N LYS A 60 -9.38 -17.45 6.43
CA LYS A 60 -8.97 -18.50 5.50
C LYS A 60 -8.66 -17.94 4.11
N ALA A 61 -9.44 -16.96 3.65
CA ALA A 61 -9.28 -16.36 2.32
C ALA A 61 -8.08 -15.42 2.24
N SER A 62 -7.69 -14.74 3.32
CA SER A 62 -6.71 -13.66 3.28
C SER A 62 -5.60 -13.73 4.33
N GLY A 63 -5.86 -14.24 5.52
CA GLY A 63 -5.02 -14.10 6.71
C GLY A 63 -5.26 -12.82 7.51
N ILE A 64 -6.21 -11.96 7.09
CA ILE A 64 -6.53 -10.68 7.75
C ILE A 64 -7.41 -10.95 8.99
N LYS A 65 -7.09 -10.29 10.11
CA LYS A 65 -7.87 -10.36 11.37
C LYS A 65 -8.56 -9.05 11.71
N GLN A 66 -7.95 -7.93 11.32
CA GLN A 66 -8.47 -6.59 11.54
C GLN A 66 -7.92 -5.61 10.48
N ARG A 67 -8.42 -4.38 10.48
CA ARG A 67 -7.91 -3.26 9.67
C ARG A 67 -8.08 -1.96 10.42
N PHE A 68 -7.22 -1.00 10.08
CA PHE A 68 -7.36 0.38 10.50
C PHE A 68 -8.12 1.16 9.45
N VAL A 69 -8.98 2.08 9.83
CA VAL A 69 -9.76 2.92 8.91
C VAL A 69 -9.89 4.35 9.44
N MET A 70 -10.07 5.30 8.52
CA MET A 70 -10.31 6.69 8.88
C MET A 70 -11.71 6.91 9.45
N ASP A 71 -12.71 6.17 8.97
CA ASP A 71 -14.08 6.18 9.52
C ASP A 71 -14.63 4.78 9.68
N LYS A 72 -14.88 4.41 10.93
CA LYS A 72 -15.46 3.12 11.32
C LYS A 72 -16.99 3.13 11.26
N ALA A 73 -17.60 4.24 11.66
CA ALA A 73 -19.05 4.33 11.83
C ALA A 73 -19.80 4.15 10.51
N GLY A 74 -19.34 4.82 9.45
CA GLY A 74 -19.93 4.70 8.12
C GLY A 74 -19.74 3.31 7.49
N VAL A 75 -18.59 2.67 7.73
CA VAL A 75 -18.33 1.31 7.25
C VAL A 75 -19.22 0.28 7.94
N LEU A 76 -19.43 0.40 9.25
CA LEU A 76 -20.21 -0.55 10.04
C LEU A 76 -21.71 -0.24 10.07
N ASP A 77 -22.18 0.83 9.44
CA ASP A 77 -23.60 1.10 9.25
C ASP A 77 -24.17 0.24 8.12
N PRO A 78 -25.05 -0.75 8.39
CA PRO A 78 -25.61 -1.62 7.35
C PRO A 78 -26.43 -0.89 6.29
N ALA A 79 -26.85 0.36 6.57
CA ALA A 79 -27.56 1.19 5.59
C ALA A 79 -26.62 1.89 4.63
N ARG A 80 -25.34 2.03 4.99
CA ARG A 80 -24.33 2.75 4.23
C ARG A 80 -23.25 1.84 3.66
N MET A 81 -22.53 1.09 4.48
CA MET A 81 -21.45 0.18 4.10
C MET A 81 -20.33 0.87 3.30
N TYR A 82 -19.92 2.08 3.66
CA TYR A 82 -18.72 2.79 3.20
C TYR A 82 -18.39 3.97 4.12
N PRO A 83 -17.12 4.42 4.18
CA PRO A 83 -16.72 5.47 5.10
C PRO A 83 -17.46 6.79 4.82
N LYS A 84 -17.72 7.55 5.88
CA LYS A 84 -18.21 8.92 5.82
C LYS A 84 -17.06 9.86 6.15
N LEU A 85 -16.44 10.43 5.13
CA LEU A 85 -15.41 11.44 5.28
C LEU A 85 -16.02 12.81 5.05
N GLU A 86 -15.84 13.73 6.00
CA GLU A 86 -16.39 15.07 5.89
C GLU A 86 -15.62 15.89 4.83
N PRO A 87 -16.31 16.60 3.95
CA PRO A 87 -15.70 17.54 3.02
C PRO A 87 -14.88 18.58 3.76
N ARG A 88 -13.71 18.92 3.25
CA ARG A 88 -12.84 19.96 3.82
C ARG A 88 -12.99 21.25 3.01
N PRO A 89 -13.05 22.41 3.66
CA PRO A 89 -13.00 23.70 2.98
C PRO A 89 -11.65 23.90 2.27
N ASP A 90 -11.64 24.77 1.24
CA ASP A 90 -10.47 24.96 0.36
C ASP A 90 -9.23 25.52 1.06
N ASP A 91 -9.40 26.15 2.22
CA ASP A 91 -8.30 26.65 3.06
C ASP A 91 -7.70 25.61 4.01
N GLN A 92 -8.25 24.39 4.05
CA GLN A 92 -7.72 23.28 4.80
C GLN A 92 -6.94 22.30 3.90
N MET A 93 -5.87 21.76 4.46
CA MET A 93 -5.11 20.68 3.83
C MET A 93 -6.01 19.48 3.54
N SER A 94 -5.80 18.83 2.41
CA SER A 94 -6.50 17.59 2.09
C SER A 94 -6.19 16.50 3.13
N LEU A 95 -7.13 15.57 3.35
CA LEU A 95 -6.98 14.51 4.34
C LEU A 95 -5.76 13.64 4.07
N MET A 96 -5.53 13.28 2.80
CA MET A 96 -4.37 12.48 2.41
C MET A 96 -3.05 13.23 2.64
N ALA A 97 -3.02 14.54 2.43
CA ALA A 97 -1.83 15.33 2.71
C ALA A 97 -1.59 15.48 4.22
N GLU A 98 -2.63 15.62 5.03
CA GLU A 98 -2.52 15.71 6.49
C GLU A 98 -1.91 14.44 7.09
N ILE A 99 -2.42 13.25 6.73
CA ILE A 99 -1.83 11.99 7.18
C ILE A 99 -0.41 11.79 6.61
N GLY A 100 -0.17 12.37 5.43
CA GLY A 100 1.15 12.42 4.80
C GLY A 100 2.14 13.25 5.60
N VAL A 101 1.74 14.41 6.10
CA VAL A 101 2.57 15.27 6.96
C VAL A 101 2.90 14.58 8.28
N ASP A 102 1.93 13.90 8.91
CA ASP A 102 2.18 13.13 10.14
C ASP A 102 3.25 12.05 9.92
N ALA A 103 3.10 11.21 8.90
CA ALA A 103 4.08 10.18 8.58
C ALA A 103 5.45 10.78 8.19
N ALA A 104 5.44 11.89 7.44
CA ALA A 104 6.64 12.60 7.01
C ALA A 104 7.44 13.12 8.20
N GLN A 105 6.81 13.76 9.17
CA GLN A 105 7.46 14.28 10.39
C GLN A 105 8.15 13.16 11.18
N LYS A 106 7.51 11.99 11.30
CA LYS A 106 8.10 10.81 11.94
C LYS A 106 9.32 10.28 11.17
N ALA A 107 9.23 10.24 9.83
CA ALA A 107 10.36 9.82 8.99
C ALA A 107 11.54 10.79 9.08
N LEU A 108 11.26 12.09 9.06
CA LEU A 108 12.27 13.14 9.23
C LEU A 108 12.95 13.04 10.59
N ALA A 109 12.18 12.90 11.68
CA ALA A 109 12.72 12.71 13.02
C ALA A 109 13.64 11.48 13.10
N ALA A 110 13.23 10.34 12.51
CA ALA A 110 14.04 9.12 12.43
C ALA A 110 15.34 9.31 11.64
N ALA A 111 15.31 10.16 10.59
CA ALA A 111 16.48 10.51 9.78
C ALA A 111 17.38 11.59 10.44
N GLY A 112 16.93 12.23 11.52
CA GLY A 112 17.60 13.40 12.11
C GLY A 112 17.58 14.62 11.20
N ARG A 113 16.47 14.83 10.46
CA ARG A 113 16.28 15.87 9.46
C ARG A 113 15.11 16.78 9.78
N GLU A 114 15.20 17.99 9.27
CA GLU A 114 14.13 18.97 9.30
C GLU A 114 13.50 19.11 7.89
N GLY A 115 12.22 19.49 7.82
CA GLY A 115 11.50 19.59 6.55
C GLY A 115 12.17 20.50 5.51
N HIS A 116 12.73 21.64 5.96
CA HIS A 116 13.41 22.60 5.08
C HIS A 116 14.70 22.04 4.41
N GLU A 117 15.21 20.92 4.89
CA GLU A 117 16.36 20.23 4.30
C GLU A 117 15.97 19.29 3.14
N ILE A 118 14.68 19.06 2.90
CA ILE A 118 14.18 18.17 1.84
C ILE A 118 14.11 18.93 0.52
N ASP A 119 14.74 18.39 -0.52
CA ASP A 119 14.82 19.00 -1.85
C ASP A 119 13.64 18.57 -2.75
N ALA A 120 13.05 17.41 -2.49
CA ALA A 120 11.92 16.92 -3.26
C ALA A 120 10.97 16.08 -2.42
N VAL A 121 9.66 16.17 -2.71
CA VAL A 121 8.59 15.34 -2.13
C VAL A 121 7.91 14.56 -3.24
N ILE A 122 7.87 13.23 -3.11
CA ILE A 122 7.13 12.35 -4.00
C ILE A 122 5.98 11.75 -3.22
N CYS A 123 4.75 12.11 -3.58
CA CYS A 123 3.56 11.48 -3.01
C CYS A 123 3.10 10.35 -3.93
N GLY A 124 3.14 9.13 -3.44
CA GLY A 124 2.77 7.96 -4.21
C GLY A 124 1.63 7.17 -3.56
N ALA A 125 0.48 7.07 -4.23
CA ALA A 125 -0.67 6.36 -3.71
C ALA A 125 -1.44 5.65 -4.82
N SER A 126 -2.27 4.66 -4.45
CA SER A 126 -3.15 3.96 -5.40
C SER A 126 -4.28 4.83 -5.92
N ASN A 127 -4.68 5.83 -5.14
CA ASN A 127 -5.68 6.84 -5.53
C ASN A 127 -5.26 8.18 -4.94
N MET A 128 -5.51 9.26 -5.68
CA MET A 128 -5.30 10.62 -5.22
C MET A 128 -6.63 11.24 -4.83
N GLN A 129 -6.67 11.98 -3.71
CA GLN A 129 -7.89 12.63 -3.23
C GLN A 129 -8.41 13.67 -4.22
N ARG A 130 -7.50 14.30 -4.96
CA ARG A 130 -7.82 15.27 -6.03
C ARG A 130 -6.75 15.24 -7.13
N ALA A 131 -7.12 15.76 -8.29
CA ALA A 131 -6.22 15.78 -9.44
C ALA A 131 -5.10 16.83 -9.30
N TYR A 132 -5.42 18.02 -8.76
CA TYR A 132 -4.49 19.13 -8.52
C TYR A 132 -5.10 20.16 -7.55
N PRO A 133 -4.27 20.93 -6.80
CA PRO A 133 -2.83 20.79 -6.70
C PRO A 133 -2.44 19.40 -6.21
N ALA A 134 -1.20 18.96 -6.54
CA ALA A 134 -0.68 17.66 -6.13
C ALA A 134 -0.62 17.53 -4.60
N MET A 135 -0.90 16.34 -4.07
CA MET A 135 -0.76 16.03 -2.63
C MET A 135 0.66 16.28 -2.15
N ALA A 136 1.66 15.97 -2.99
CA ALA A 136 3.07 16.24 -2.70
C ALA A 136 3.34 17.71 -2.41
N VAL A 137 2.67 18.64 -3.10
CA VAL A 137 2.85 20.09 -2.89
C VAL A 137 2.22 20.55 -1.57
N GLU A 138 1.10 19.96 -1.17
CA GLU A 138 0.52 20.22 0.17
C GLU A 138 1.41 19.67 1.28
N ILE A 139 1.92 18.44 1.12
CA ILE A 139 2.85 17.83 2.07
C ILE A 139 4.13 18.65 2.16
N GLN A 140 4.69 19.09 1.02
CA GLN A 140 5.84 19.98 0.95
C GLN A 140 5.63 21.25 1.78
N GLN A 141 4.50 21.91 1.63
CA GLN A 141 4.12 23.08 2.42
C GLN A 141 3.99 22.72 3.91
N GLY A 142 3.32 21.62 4.22
CA GLY A 142 3.05 21.19 5.61
C GLY A 142 4.30 20.85 6.41
N ILE A 143 5.37 20.37 5.77
CA ILE A 143 6.67 20.12 6.43
C ILE A 143 7.67 21.27 6.29
N GLY A 144 7.33 22.33 5.54
CA GLY A 144 8.24 23.46 5.28
C GLY A 144 9.39 23.14 4.31
N ALA A 145 9.24 22.11 3.45
CA ALA A 145 10.25 21.76 2.47
C ALA A 145 10.33 22.77 1.33
N GLN A 146 11.50 22.89 0.74
CA GLN A 146 11.77 23.70 -0.46
C GLN A 146 11.89 22.77 -1.69
N GLY A 147 12.15 23.35 -2.86
CA GLY A 147 12.36 22.56 -4.07
C GLY A 147 11.07 22.20 -4.78
N TYR A 148 10.84 20.91 -5.08
CA TYR A 148 9.71 20.49 -5.90
C TYR A 148 8.96 19.27 -5.33
N GLY A 149 7.72 19.07 -5.78
CA GLY A 149 6.93 17.89 -5.43
C GLY A 149 6.03 17.46 -6.60
N PHE A 150 5.74 16.17 -6.66
CA PHE A 150 4.80 15.60 -7.62
C PHE A 150 4.15 14.32 -7.09
N ASP A 151 2.95 14.05 -7.61
CA ASP A 151 2.21 12.82 -7.32
C ASP A 151 2.50 11.75 -8.37
N MET A 152 2.46 10.48 -7.95
CA MET A 152 2.52 9.35 -8.86
C MET A 152 1.61 8.20 -8.41
N ASN A 153 1.15 7.41 -9.38
CA ASN A 153 0.28 6.26 -9.14
C ASN A 153 0.73 5.07 -10.00
N VAL A 154 1.10 4.01 -9.35
CA VAL A 154 1.35 2.67 -9.91
C VAL A 154 0.63 1.63 -9.03
N ALA A 155 -0.57 1.96 -8.57
CA ALA A 155 -1.37 1.15 -7.66
C ALA A 155 -0.54 0.62 -6.47
N CYS A 156 -0.64 -0.67 -6.15
CA CYS A 156 0.05 -1.27 -5.00
C CYS A 156 1.59 -1.26 -5.10
N SER A 157 2.16 -0.99 -6.26
CA SER A 157 3.62 -0.92 -6.45
C SER A 157 4.18 0.49 -6.31
N THR A 158 3.33 1.49 -6.04
CA THR A 158 3.74 2.90 -6.07
C THR A 158 4.91 3.20 -5.15
N ALA A 159 4.99 2.62 -3.95
CA ALA A 159 6.09 2.89 -3.01
C ALA A 159 7.46 2.50 -3.58
N THR A 160 7.60 1.32 -4.18
CA THR A 160 8.88 0.86 -4.75
C THR A 160 9.26 1.65 -6.01
N PHE A 161 8.28 2.05 -6.82
CA PHE A 161 8.49 2.93 -7.96
C PHE A 161 8.91 4.35 -7.51
N ALA A 162 8.30 4.88 -6.45
CA ALA A 162 8.66 6.18 -5.89
C ALA A 162 10.06 6.17 -5.26
N ILE A 163 10.43 5.09 -4.57
CA ILE A 163 11.81 4.91 -4.04
C ILE A 163 12.82 4.89 -5.19
N GLU A 164 12.51 4.24 -6.32
CA GLU A 164 13.41 4.29 -7.49
C GLU A 164 13.56 5.71 -8.04
N GLN A 165 12.47 6.50 -8.15
CA GLN A 165 12.56 7.89 -8.57
C GLN A 165 13.42 8.71 -7.60
N ALA A 166 13.23 8.52 -6.29
CA ALA A 166 14.04 9.15 -5.25
C ALA A 166 15.53 8.75 -5.36
N TYR A 167 15.79 7.45 -5.51
CA TYR A 167 17.15 6.91 -5.70
C TYR A 167 17.84 7.52 -6.93
N ASN A 168 17.14 7.60 -8.06
CA ASN A 168 17.67 8.18 -9.29
C ASN A 168 17.91 9.69 -9.15
N ALA A 169 17.01 10.44 -8.50
CA ALA A 169 17.19 11.87 -8.23
C ALA A 169 18.42 12.14 -7.37
N VAL A 170 18.63 11.32 -6.31
CA VAL A 170 19.81 11.47 -5.45
C VAL A 170 21.09 11.05 -6.17
N ARG A 171 21.08 9.96 -6.91
CA ARG A 171 22.26 9.48 -7.68
C ARG A 171 22.69 10.44 -8.76
N SER A 172 21.75 11.06 -9.48
CA SER A 172 22.04 12.03 -10.54
C SER A 172 22.46 13.40 -9.98
N GLY A 173 22.23 13.65 -8.71
CA GLY A 173 22.48 14.95 -8.07
C GLY A 173 21.39 15.99 -8.33
N THR A 174 20.23 15.58 -8.86
CA THR A 174 19.05 16.45 -9.02
C THR A 174 18.49 16.86 -7.67
N ALA A 175 18.56 15.97 -6.68
CA ALA A 175 18.24 16.23 -5.28
C ALA A 175 19.30 15.59 -4.38
N ARG A 176 19.44 16.06 -3.16
CA ARG A 176 20.28 15.42 -2.13
C ARG A 176 19.45 14.54 -1.21
N ARG A 177 18.24 15.00 -0.92
CA ARG A 177 17.29 14.38 0.00
C ARG A 177 15.90 14.41 -0.58
N VAL A 178 15.31 13.26 -0.70
CA VAL A 178 13.95 13.07 -1.23
C VAL A 178 13.09 12.40 -0.17
N LEU A 179 11.93 12.95 0.07
CA LEU A 179 10.91 12.35 0.91
C LEU A 179 9.88 11.65 0.00
N VAL A 180 9.71 10.34 0.19
CA VAL A 180 8.64 9.55 -0.42
C VAL A 180 7.54 9.37 0.60
N VAL A 181 6.30 9.70 0.25
CA VAL A 181 5.13 9.59 1.14
C VAL A 181 4.04 8.76 0.45
N ASN A 182 3.48 7.78 1.14
CA ASN A 182 2.48 6.88 0.60
C ASN A 182 1.19 6.93 1.45
N PRO A 183 0.34 7.94 1.25
CA PRO A 183 -0.94 8.03 1.94
C PRO A 183 -1.97 7.14 1.24
N GLU A 184 -2.50 6.16 1.96
CA GLU A 184 -3.47 5.21 1.43
C GLU A 184 -4.75 5.23 2.27
N ILE A 185 -5.83 5.79 1.72
CA ILE A 185 -7.19 5.71 2.25
C ILE A 185 -7.97 4.73 1.37
N THR A 186 -7.58 3.47 1.45
CA THR A 186 -8.09 2.40 0.59
C THR A 186 -9.52 1.99 0.94
N SER A 187 -9.98 2.30 2.15
CA SER A 187 -11.36 2.11 2.58
C SER A 187 -12.36 2.89 1.71
N ALA A 188 -11.93 4.03 1.15
CA ALA A 188 -12.80 4.92 0.37
C ALA A 188 -13.15 4.37 -1.03
N HIS A 189 -12.38 3.44 -1.57
CA HIS A 189 -12.65 2.85 -2.89
C HIS A 189 -12.93 1.34 -2.86
N LEU A 190 -13.03 0.74 -1.66
CA LEU A 190 -13.45 -0.63 -1.48
C LEU A 190 -14.98 -0.74 -1.60
N GLU A 191 -15.47 -1.78 -2.25
CA GLU A 191 -16.89 -2.13 -2.18
C GLU A 191 -17.12 -3.02 -0.95
N TRP A 192 -17.54 -2.38 0.15
CA TRP A 192 -17.80 -3.06 1.42
C TRP A 192 -19.02 -3.99 1.39
N ARG A 193 -19.90 -3.82 0.39
CA ARG A 193 -21.08 -4.68 0.15
C ARG A 193 -20.77 -5.91 -0.71
N ASP A 194 -19.52 -6.07 -1.17
CA ASP A 194 -19.10 -7.23 -1.95
C ASP A 194 -18.37 -8.24 -1.05
N ARG A 195 -19.05 -9.37 -0.77
CA ARG A 195 -18.55 -10.43 0.09
C ARG A 195 -17.14 -10.91 -0.26
N ASP A 196 -16.78 -10.91 -1.54
CA ASP A 196 -15.52 -11.46 -2.01
C ASP A 196 -14.32 -10.50 -1.75
N CYS A 197 -14.58 -9.24 -1.43
CA CYS A 197 -13.52 -8.26 -1.21
C CYS A 197 -13.72 -7.31 -0.01
N HIS A 198 -14.89 -7.29 0.67
CA HIS A 198 -15.22 -6.35 1.74
C HIS A 198 -14.20 -6.30 2.90
N PHE A 199 -13.35 -7.29 3.02
CA PHE A 199 -12.38 -7.43 4.11
C PHE A 199 -10.96 -7.01 3.76
N ILE A 200 -10.69 -6.68 2.48
CA ILE A 200 -9.31 -6.65 1.95
C ILE A 200 -8.51 -5.47 2.49
N PHE A 201 -9.07 -4.26 2.55
CA PHE A 201 -8.32 -3.03 2.69
C PHE A 201 -8.33 -2.41 4.09
N GLY A 202 -7.27 -1.61 4.35
CA GLY A 202 -7.13 -0.74 5.51
C GLY A 202 -6.37 0.54 5.18
N ASP A 203 -6.56 1.58 5.99
CA ASP A 203 -6.03 2.92 5.78
C ASP A 203 -4.76 3.16 6.59
N VAL A 204 -3.80 3.84 5.98
CA VAL A 204 -2.49 4.11 6.57
C VAL A 204 -1.75 5.18 5.76
N CYS A 205 -0.68 5.74 6.31
CA CYS A 205 0.33 6.44 5.52
C CYS A 205 1.74 6.03 5.96
N THR A 206 2.63 5.81 5.00
CA THR A 206 4.06 5.64 5.26
C THR A 206 4.87 6.77 4.64
N ALA A 207 6.01 7.07 5.23
CA ALA A 207 6.99 8.00 4.67
C ALA A 207 8.40 7.41 4.76
N THR A 208 9.25 7.75 3.78
CA THR A 208 10.62 7.23 3.66
C THR A 208 11.55 8.36 3.23
N VAL A 209 12.62 8.61 3.98
CA VAL A 209 13.68 9.56 3.60
C VAL A 209 14.76 8.81 2.83
N VAL A 210 15.02 9.26 1.60
CA VAL A 210 16.07 8.75 0.72
C VAL A 210 17.10 9.84 0.50
N GLU A 211 18.36 9.58 0.85
CA GLU A 211 19.40 10.60 0.81
C GLU A 211 20.79 10.03 0.50
N ARG A 212 21.78 10.91 0.30
CA ARG A 212 23.17 10.51 0.13
C ARG A 212 23.70 9.88 1.42
N ALA A 213 24.37 8.75 1.31
CA ALA A 213 24.93 8.04 2.45
C ALA A 213 25.93 8.89 3.26
N GLU A 214 26.74 9.69 2.58
CA GLU A 214 27.75 10.57 3.20
C GLU A 214 27.14 11.72 4.01
N GLU A 215 25.88 12.07 3.78
CA GLU A 215 25.16 13.12 4.49
C GLU A 215 24.22 12.57 5.57
N ALA A 216 23.97 11.24 5.60
CA ALA A 216 23.03 10.62 6.52
C ALA A 216 23.46 10.81 7.99
N ARG A 217 22.49 11.15 8.85
CA ARG A 217 22.71 11.38 10.30
C ARG A 217 22.23 10.21 11.15
N SER A 218 21.30 9.44 10.62
CA SER A 218 20.77 8.26 11.31
C SER A 218 21.80 7.14 11.33
N SER A 219 21.89 6.43 12.43
CA SER A 219 22.62 5.16 12.52
C SER A 219 21.84 3.96 12.03
N ASP A 220 20.52 4.15 11.74
CA ASP A 220 19.61 3.11 11.22
C ASP A 220 19.43 3.29 9.71
N CYS A 221 20.53 3.13 8.95
CA CYS A 221 20.55 3.33 7.52
C CYS A 221 20.59 2.02 6.74
N PHE A 222 19.93 2.02 5.56
CA PHE A 222 19.96 0.93 4.60
C PHE A 222 20.39 1.46 3.23
N GLU A 223 21.53 1.01 2.75
CA GLU A 223 22.02 1.35 1.42
C GLU A 223 21.13 0.71 0.35
N ILE A 224 20.68 1.49 -0.62
CA ILE A 224 20.00 1.00 -1.81
C ILE A 224 21.06 0.51 -2.79
N LEU A 225 21.22 -0.80 -2.89
CA LEU A 225 22.18 -1.42 -3.81
C LEU A 225 21.69 -1.37 -5.27
N GLY A 226 20.38 -1.50 -5.46
CA GLY A 226 19.73 -1.44 -6.76
C GLY A 226 18.22 -1.52 -6.67
N THR A 227 17.60 -1.17 -7.78
CA THR A 227 16.14 -1.21 -7.98
C THR A 227 15.83 -1.93 -9.28
N LYS A 228 14.65 -2.58 -9.34
CA LYS A 228 14.15 -3.19 -10.57
C LYS A 228 12.65 -3.00 -10.66
N LEU A 229 12.17 -2.51 -11.80
CA LEU A 229 10.76 -2.29 -12.08
C LEU A 229 10.31 -3.07 -13.30
N ALA A 230 9.05 -3.49 -13.31
CA ALA A 230 8.40 -4.11 -14.47
C ALA A 230 6.90 -3.85 -14.46
N THR A 231 6.31 -3.77 -15.66
CA THR A 231 4.85 -3.66 -15.85
C THR A 231 4.40 -4.58 -16.97
N GLN A 232 3.20 -5.12 -16.82
CA GLN A 232 2.53 -5.93 -17.85
C GLN A 232 1.03 -5.65 -17.79
N PHE A 233 0.42 -5.27 -18.92
CA PHE A 233 -1.00 -4.93 -18.94
C PHE A 233 -1.90 -6.11 -18.52
N SER A 234 -2.83 -5.83 -17.58
CA SER A 234 -3.87 -6.75 -17.14
C SER A 234 -5.04 -5.98 -16.52
N ASN A 235 -6.28 -6.38 -16.84
CA ASN A 235 -7.51 -5.87 -16.23
C ASN A 235 -7.99 -6.70 -15.03
N ASN A 236 -7.23 -7.69 -14.59
CA ASN A 236 -7.65 -8.57 -13.49
C ASN A 236 -7.72 -7.86 -12.12
N ILE A 237 -7.08 -6.70 -11.99
CA ILE A 237 -7.26 -5.77 -10.87
C ILE A 237 -7.49 -4.39 -11.46
N ARG A 238 -8.62 -3.75 -11.13
CA ARG A 238 -8.95 -2.44 -11.66
C ARG A 238 -9.84 -1.62 -10.73
N ASN A 239 -9.85 -0.34 -10.99
CA ASN A 239 -10.77 0.65 -10.46
C ASN A 239 -10.97 1.70 -11.57
N ASN A 240 -12.19 1.87 -12.04
CA ASN A 240 -12.51 2.77 -13.15
C ASN A 240 -12.94 4.17 -12.68
N PHE A 241 -12.77 4.50 -11.39
CA PHE A 241 -13.06 5.85 -10.89
C PHE A 241 -12.00 6.84 -11.36
N GLY A 242 -12.44 7.96 -11.93
CA GLY A 242 -11.56 9.01 -12.40
C GLY A 242 -12.32 10.27 -12.80
N PHE A 243 -11.59 11.32 -13.18
CA PHE A 243 -12.18 12.62 -13.51
C PHE A 243 -13.17 12.59 -14.69
N MET A 244 -13.04 11.60 -15.59
CA MET A 244 -13.94 11.42 -16.72
C MET A 244 -15.30 10.82 -16.33
N ASN A 245 -15.49 10.33 -15.10
CA ASN A 245 -16.76 9.79 -14.65
C ASN A 245 -17.92 10.80 -14.78
N ARG A 246 -17.60 12.09 -14.71
CA ARG A 246 -18.60 13.15 -14.97
C ARG A 246 -19.14 13.13 -16.41
N CYS A 247 -18.40 12.56 -17.36
CA CYS A 247 -18.76 12.48 -18.78
C CYS A 247 -19.50 11.20 -19.13
N GLU A 248 -19.77 10.34 -18.15
CA GLU A 248 -20.44 9.06 -18.32
C GLU A 248 -21.86 9.12 -17.77
N ASP A 249 -22.78 8.38 -18.42
CA ASP A 249 -24.16 8.23 -17.93
C ASP A 249 -24.28 7.20 -16.79
N THR A 250 -23.17 6.52 -16.45
CA THR A 250 -23.09 5.53 -15.37
C THR A 250 -23.08 6.23 -14.01
N PRO A 251 -23.85 5.78 -13.01
CA PRO A 251 -23.81 6.34 -11.65
C PRO A 251 -22.40 6.29 -11.06
N HIS A 252 -22.06 7.32 -10.25
CA HIS A 252 -20.73 7.41 -9.62
C HIS A 252 -20.45 6.29 -8.60
N ASP A 253 -21.47 5.66 -8.05
CA ASP A 253 -21.42 4.52 -7.14
C ASP A 253 -21.58 3.16 -7.84
N ALA A 254 -21.55 3.13 -9.17
CA ALA A 254 -21.60 1.88 -9.92
C ALA A 254 -20.43 0.95 -9.53
N ARG A 255 -20.70 -0.36 -9.50
CA ARG A 255 -19.74 -1.37 -9.02
C ARG A 255 -18.38 -1.34 -9.73
N ASP A 256 -18.28 -0.88 -10.96
CA ASP A 256 -17.03 -0.75 -11.70
C ASP A 256 -16.19 0.48 -11.31
N LYS A 257 -16.77 1.42 -10.55
CA LYS A 257 -16.09 2.61 -9.98
C LYS A 257 -15.39 2.32 -8.67
N THR A 258 -15.61 1.14 -8.09
CA THR A 258 -14.92 0.66 -6.90
C THR A 258 -13.89 -0.42 -7.26
N PHE A 259 -13.06 -0.80 -6.30
CA PHE A 259 -12.07 -1.87 -6.48
C PHE A 259 -12.71 -3.17 -6.96
N ARG A 260 -12.11 -3.77 -7.99
CA ARG A 260 -12.47 -5.10 -8.51
C ARG A 260 -11.24 -5.94 -8.75
N GLN A 261 -11.33 -7.23 -8.44
CA GLN A 261 -10.27 -8.19 -8.76
C GLN A 261 -10.83 -9.55 -9.15
N GLU A 262 -10.10 -10.24 -10.03
CA GLU A 262 -10.27 -11.65 -10.32
C GLU A 262 -9.26 -12.47 -9.52
N GLY A 263 -9.46 -12.59 -8.20
CA GLY A 263 -8.47 -13.05 -7.22
C GLY A 263 -7.74 -14.34 -7.60
N ARG A 264 -8.44 -15.36 -8.16
CA ARG A 264 -7.80 -16.62 -8.58
C ARG A 264 -6.83 -16.42 -9.75
N LYS A 265 -7.15 -15.57 -10.72
CA LYS A 265 -6.26 -15.26 -11.85
C LYS A 265 -5.07 -14.44 -11.37
N VAL A 266 -5.32 -13.42 -10.54
CA VAL A 266 -4.28 -12.61 -9.93
C VAL A 266 -3.28 -13.49 -9.17
N PHE A 267 -3.74 -14.38 -8.30
CA PHE A 267 -2.88 -15.30 -7.56
C PHE A 267 -2.00 -16.15 -8.51
N LYS A 268 -2.62 -16.75 -9.54
CA LYS A 268 -1.95 -17.65 -10.50
C LYS A 268 -0.88 -16.93 -11.33
N GLU A 269 -1.10 -15.65 -11.65
CA GLU A 269 -0.23 -14.87 -12.53
C GLU A 269 0.83 -14.08 -11.75
N VAL A 270 0.45 -13.40 -10.66
CA VAL A 270 1.34 -12.50 -9.91
C VAL A 270 2.35 -13.27 -9.07
N VAL A 271 1.99 -14.39 -8.46
CA VAL A 271 2.93 -15.16 -7.60
C VAL A 271 4.18 -15.62 -8.37
N PRO A 272 4.08 -16.29 -9.53
CA PRO A 272 5.28 -16.66 -10.29
C PRO A 272 6.02 -15.43 -10.84
N MET A 273 5.31 -14.39 -11.24
CA MET A 273 5.90 -13.15 -11.77
C MET A 273 6.74 -12.44 -10.69
N ALA A 274 6.22 -12.31 -9.46
CA ALA A 274 6.94 -11.68 -8.35
C ALA A 274 8.19 -12.48 -7.96
N ALA A 275 8.09 -13.80 -7.84
CA ALA A 275 9.24 -14.64 -7.55
C ALA A 275 10.33 -14.56 -8.63
N ALA A 276 9.95 -14.64 -9.92
CA ALA A 276 10.88 -14.50 -11.03
C ALA A 276 11.54 -13.09 -11.08
N HIS A 277 10.76 -12.03 -10.79
CA HIS A 277 11.27 -10.66 -10.75
C HIS A 277 12.32 -10.47 -9.66
N ILE A 278 12.06 -10.96 -8.43
CA ILE A 278 13.01 -10.89 -7.31
C ILE A 278 14.27 -11.69 -7.64
N ALA A 279 14.13 -12.94 -8.12
CA ALA A 279 15.26 -13.78 -8.49
C ALA A 279 16.14 -13.11 -9.56
N ALA A 280 15.53 -12.56 -10.62
CA ALA A 280 16.25 -11.86 -11.69
C ALA A 280 16.90 -10.56 -11.22
N HIS A 281 16.32 -9.87 -10.20
CA HIS A 281 16.95 -8.69 -9.61
C HIS A 281 18.20 -9.10 -8.80
N LEU A 282 18.08 -10.10 -7.95
CA LEU A 282 19.20 -10.60 -7.16
C LEU A 282 20.34 -11.09 -8.05
N ASP A 283 20.04 -11.90 -9.08
CA ASP A 283 21.03 -12.40 -10.04
C ASP A 283 21.78 -11.26 -10.74
N ALA A 284 21.06 -10.24 -11.22
CA ALA A 284 21.65 -9.06 -11.85
C ALA A 284 22.58 -8.27 -10.91
N MET A 285 22.37 -8.38 -9.60
CA MET A 285 23.18 -7.73 -8.57
C MET A 285 24.27 -8.66 -7.99
N GLY A 286 24.39 -9.91 -8.49
CA GLY A 286 25.37 -10.89 -8.05
C GLY A 286 25.02 -11.58 -6.73
N PHE A 287 23.74 -11.62 -6.35
CA PHE A 287 23.25 -12.26 -5.13
C PHE A 287 22.29 -13.40 -5.43
N THR A 288 22.06 -14.25 -4.42
CA THR A 288 21.08 -15.34 -4.46
C THR A 288 20.04 -15.15 -3.35
N ALA A 289 18.84 -15.74 -3.50
CA ALA A 289 17.77 -15.59 -2.51
C ALA A 289 18.17 -16.07 -1.09
N PRO A 290 18.93 -17.17 -0.90
CA PRO A 290 19.38 -17.58 0.43
C PRO A 290 20.33 -16.60 1.15
N GLN A 291 20.93 -15.64 0.45
CA GLN A 291 21.77 -14.59 1.05
C GLN A 291 20.95 -13.44 1.63
N VAL A 292 19.66 -13.36 1.28
CA VAL A 292 18.76 -12.31 1.76
C VAL A 292 18.23 -12.69 3.14
N ARG A 293 18.52 -11.84 4.13
CA ARG A 293 18.05 -12.01 5.51
C ARG A 293 16.55 -11.81 5.61
N ARG A 294 15.97 -10.86 4.83
CA ARG A 294 14.57 -10.47 4.96
C ARG A 294 13.94 -10.01 3.65
N PHE A 295 12.72 -10.48 3.40
CA PHE A 295 11.88 -10.07 2.28
C PHE A 295 10.64 -9.34 2.80
N TRP A 296 10.56 -8.03 2.59
CA TRP A 296 9.39 -7.21 2.90
C TRP A 296 8.48 -7.14 1.66
N LEU A 297 7.58 -8.08 1.57
CA LEU A 297 6.69 -8.22 0.43
C LEU A 297 5.44 -7.36 0.60
N HIS A 298 4.80 -7.02 -0.52
CA HIS A 298 3.45 -6.47 -0.53
C HIS A 298 2.50 -7.35 0.29
N GLN A 299 1.68 -6.74 1.12
CA GLN A 299 0.79 -7.40 2.07
C GLN A 299 -0.62 -7.52 1.48
N ALA A 300 -0.78 -8.32 0.41
CA ALA A 300 -2.07 -8.51 -0.25
C ALA A 300 -2.85 -9.71 0.27
N ASN A 301 -2.15 -10.83 0.48
CA ASN A 301 -2.72 -12.10 0.89
C ASN A 301 -1.62 -13.00 1.46
N LEU A 302 -1.89 -13.66 2.59
CA LEU A 302 -0.95 -14.54 3.27
C LEU A 302 -0.41 -15.64 2.33
N GLY A 303 -1.32 -16.33 1.61
CA GLY A 303 -0.94 -17.39 0.70
C GLY A 303 -0.03 -16.93 -0.44
N MET A 304 -0.24 -15.72 -0.97
CA MET A 304 0.64 -15.16 -2.02
C MET A 304 2.08 -15.02 -1.50
N ASN A 305 2.26 -14.42 -0.32
CA ASN A 305 3.57 -14.21 0.27
C ASN A 305 4.27 -15.55 0.57
N GLN A 306 3.56 -16.51 1.13
CA GLN A 306 4.08 -17.85 1.38
C GLN A 306 4.56 -18.55 0.09
N PHE A 307 3.74 -18.49 -0.98
CA PHE A 307 4.11 -19.13 -2.25
C PHE A 307 5.27 -18.41 -2.97
N ILE A 308 5.37 -17.10 -2.89
CA ILE A 308 6.51 -16.34 -3.45
C ILE A 308 7.81 -16.79 -2.76
N ILE A 309 7.84 -16.79 -1.42
CA ILE A 309 9.03 -17.18 -0.66
C ILE A 309 9.38 -18.66 -0.88
N ARG A 310 8.39 -19.55 -0.90
CA ARG A 310 8.62 -20.96 -1.22
C ARG A 310 9.26 -21.15 -2.59
N LYS A 311 8.84 -20.37 -3.60
CA LYS A 311 9.48 -20.39 -4.94
C LYS A 311 10.90 -19.87 -4.93
N LEU A 312 11.22 -18.88 -4.08
CA LEU A 312 12.56 -18.30 -3.98
C LEU A 312 13.54 -19.16 -3.18
N LEU A 313 13.08 -19.75 -2.08
CA LEU A 313 13.94 -20.44 -1.11
C LEU A 313 13.80 -21.98 -1.15
N GLY A 314 12.78 -22.51 -1.85
CA GLY A 314 12.51 -23.95 -1.90
C GLY A 314 11.96 -24.55 -0.59
N GLN A 315 11.60 -23.72 0.38
CA GLN A 315 11.09 -24.12 1.71
C GLN A 315 9.99 -23.20 2.19
N GLU A 316 9.27 -23.59 3.24
CA GLU A 316 8.28 -22.73 3.88
C GLU A 316 8.96 -21.50 4.48
N PRO A 317 8.32 -20.33 4.36
CA PRO A 317 8.88 -19.10 4.92
C PRO A 317 8.87 -19.14 6.45
N ASP A 318 9.98 -18.71 7.04
CA ASP A 318 10.03 -18.29 8.43
C ASP A 318 9.43 -16.88 8.54
N ALA A 319 8.72 -16.58 9.63
CA ALA A 319 8.18 -15.27 9.91
C ALA A 319 9.26 -14.17 10.02
N GLU A 320 10.47 -14.53 10.43
CA GLU A 320 11.61 -13.62 10.44
C GLU A 320 12.12 -13.30 9.03
N VAL A 321 12.07 -14.27 8.10
CA VAL A 321 12.51 -14.10 6.71
C VAL A 321 11.50 -13.32 5.89
N ALA A 322 10.21 -13.55 6.10
CA ALA A 322 9.12 -12.86 5.39
C ALA A 322 8.07 -12.35 6.40
N PRO A 323 8.34 -11.21 7.04
CA PRO A 323 7.45 -10.65 8.05
C PRO A 323 6.04 -10.40 7.54
N LEU A 324 5.07 -10.72 8.37
CA LEU A 324 3.65 -10.49 8.10
C LEU A 324 3.13 -9.35 8.98
N ILE A 325 2.48 -8.39 8.34
CA ILE A 325 1.73 -7.30 9.02
C ILE A 325 0.25 -7.30 8.59
N LEU A 326 -0.06 -8.12 7.61
CA LEU A 326 -1.38 -8.23 6.98
C LEU A 326 -2.50 -8.56 7.98
N ASP A 327 -2.21 -9.37 8.99
CA ASP A 327 -3.16 -9.75 10.03
C ASP A 327 -3.67 -8.55 10.83
N ARG A 328 -2.85 -7.49 10.98
CA ARG A 328 -3.15 -6.28 11.76
C ARG A 328 -3.58 -5.08 10.91
N TYR A 329 -2.94 -4.89 9.76
CA TYR A 329 -3.16 -3.71 8.92
C TYR A 329 -4.07 -3.98 7.71
N ALA A 330 -4.34 -5.27 7.39
CA ALA A 330 -4.92 -5.69 6.12
C ALA A 330 -4.05 -5.27 4.92
N ASN A 331 -4.61 -5.23 3.72
CA ASN A 331 -3.90 -4.73 2.54
C ASN A 331 -3.98 -3.19 2.53
N THR A 332 -2.86 -2.55 2.71
CA THR A 332 -2.72 -1.08 2.67
C THR A 332 -2.12 -0.60 1.35
N SER A 333 -2.44 -1.29 0.25
CA SER A 333 -1.97 -0.98 -1.09
C SER A 333 -0.45 -0.77 -1.16
N SER A 334 0.04 0.41 -1.56
CA SER A 334 1.48 0.67 -1.75
C SER A 334 2.28 0.68 -0.44
N ALA A 335 1.65 0.96 0.69
CA ALA A 335 2.33 1.13 1.97
C ALA A 335 2.72 -0.19 2.64
N GLY A 336 2.08 -1.33 2.31
CA GLY A 336 2.21 -2.57 3.07
C GLY A 336 3.62 -3.13 3.18
N SER A 337 4.41 -3.09 2.12
CA SER A 337 5.82 -3.52 2.14
C SER A 337 6.70 -2.57 2.96
N ILE A 338 6.36 -1.27 2.97
CA ILE A 338 7.08 -0.25 3.75
C ILE A 338 6.76 -0.38 5.24
N ILE A 339 5.50 -0.70 5.61
CA ILE A 339 5.15 -1.01 7.02
C ILE A 339 5.93 -2.23 7.50
N ALA A 340 5.98 -3.31 6.72
CA ALA A 340 6.75 -4.50 7.06
C ALA A 340 8.24 -4.17 7.27
N PHE A 341 8.84 -3.36 6.38
CA PHE A 341 10.19 -2.84 6.53
C PHE A 341 10.32 -1.97 7.80
N HIS A 342 9.42 -1.01 8.00
CA HIS A 342 9.45 -0.09 9.14
C HIS A 342 9.45 -0.82 10.47
N GLU A 343 8.58 -1.82 10.65
CA GLU A 343 8.39 -2.50 11.92
C GLU A 343 9.44 -3.59 12.21
N THR A 344 10.08 -4.15 11.18
CA THR A 344 10.87 -5.39 11.38
C THR A 344 12.34 -5.27 10.97
N ARG A 345 12.83 -4.08 10.59
CA ARG A 345 14.23 -3.91 10.17
C ARG A 345 15.23 -3.79 11.32
N GLY A 346 14.75 -3.51 12.55
CA GLY A 346 15.60 -3.05 13.67
C GLY A 346 16.60 -4.08 14.21
N ASP A 347 16.39 -5.38 13.94
CA ASP A 347 17.27 -6.47 14.36
C ASP A 347 18.28 -6.92 13.27
N MET A 348 18.31 -6.22 12.13
CA MET A 348 19.28 -6.52 11.07
C MET A 348 20.67 -6.01 11.43
N ALA A 349 21.68 -6.85 11.26
CA ALA A 349 23.08 -6.52 11.46
C ALA A 349 23.69 -5.80 10.25
N ALA A 350 24.77 -5.06 10.47
CA ALA A 350 25.52 -4.45 9.37
C ALA A 350 25.98 -5.51 8.36
N GLY A 351 25.72 -5.25 7.08
CA GLY A 351 25.97 -6.18 5.97
C GLY A 351 24.79 -7.07 5.59
N ASP A 352 23.77 -7.22 6.43
CA ASP A 352 22.57 -8.00 6.11
C ASP A 352 21.86 -7.44 4.89
N LEU A 353 21.42 -8.34 4.02
CA LEU A 353 20.65 -8.00 2.82
C LEU A 353 19.14 -8.09 3.09
N GLY A 354 18.39 -7.15 2.52
CA GLY A 354 16.94 -7.16 2.52
C GLY A 354 16.36 -6.79 1.15
N VAL A 355 15.17 -7.27 0.86
CA VAL A 355 14.44 -6.94 -0.37
C VAL A 355 13.06 -6.40 -0.01
N ILE A 356 12.78 -5.14 -0.37
CA ILE A 356 11.42 -4.64 -0.42
C ILE A 356 10.86 -4.98 -1.81
N CYS A 357 9.69 -5.63 -1.87
CA CYS A 357 9.04 -5.91 -3.14
C CYS A 357 7.54 -5.66 -3.06
N SER A 358 7.06 -4.77 -3.93
CA SER A 358 5.64 -4.49 -4.11
C SER A 358 5.18 -5.00 -5.48
N PHE A 359 3.94 -5.46 -5.53
CA PHE A 359 3.30 -5.94 -6.75
C PHE A 359 1.79 -5.68 -6.69
N GLY A 360 1.16 -5.50 -7.84
CA GLY A 360 -0.28 -5.22 -7.87
C GLY A 360 -0.83 -4.94 -9.26
N ALA A 361 -1.88 -4.12 -9.26
CA ALA A 361 -2.58 -3.76 -10.48
C ALA A 361 -1.65 -3.21 -11.56
N GLY A 362 -2.01 -3.50 -12.77
CA GLY A 362 -1.25 -3.12 -13.93
C GLY A 362 -1.08 -4.28 -14.91
N TYR A 363 -0.42 -5.43 -14.66
CA TYR A 363 0.35 -5.62 -13.41
C TYR A 363 1.56 -4.73 -13.34
N SER A 364 1.95 -4.42 -12.13
CA SER A 364 3.20 -3.73 -11.84
C SER A 364 3.96 -4.46 -10.73
N ILE A 365 5.29 -4.49 -10.81
CA ILE A 365 6.18 -5.05 -9.80
C ILE A 365 7.38 -4.14 -9.65
N GLY A 366 7.73 -3.81 -8.41
CA GLY A 366 8.97 -3.11 -8.10
C GLY A 366 9.70 -3.78 -6.95
N SER A 367 11.02 -3.89 -7.05
CA SER A 367 11.86 -4.37 -5.97
C SER A 367 13.05 -3.43 -5.70
N VAL A 368 13.38 -3.30 -4.43
CA VAL A 368 14.51 -2.50 -3.92
C VAL A 368 15.39 -3.44 -3.10
N LEU A 369 16.63 -3.63 -3.56
CA LEU A 369 17.63 -4.42 -2.82
C LEU A 369 18.39 -3.49 -1.86
N LEU A 370 18.38 -3.86 -0.61
CA LEU A 370 18.93 -3.08 0.50
C LEU A 370 20.06 -3.83 1.20
N ARG A 371 20.99 -3.08 1.75
CA ARG A 371 22.00 -3.57 2.68
C ARG A 371 22.01 -2.71 3.94
N ARG A 372 21.95 -3.32 5.10
CA ARG A 372 22.12 -2.64 6.37
C ARG A 372 23.55 -2.06 6.47
N VAL A 373 23.66 -0.78 6.77
CA VAL A 373 24.96 -0.07 6.92
C VAL A 373 25.44 -0.10 8.35
#